data_80de393b005a05dcd10189dfdcf6f006
#
_entry.id   80de393b005a05dcd10189dfdcf6f006
#
_cell.length_a   1.000
_cell.length_b   1.000
_cell.length_c   1.000
_cell.angle_alpha   90.00
_cell.angle_beta   90.00
_cell.angle_gamma   90.00
#
_symmetry.space_group_name_H-M   'P 1'
#
loop_
_entity.id
_entity.type
_entity.pdbx_description
1 polymer ?
#
loop_
_entity_poly.entity_id
_entity_poly.type
_entity_poly.pdbx_seq_one_letter_code
_entity_poly.pdbx_strand_id
1 'polypeptide(L)'
;MPGQKLSQERKLFLQKLVSLDENPIYVMRKSIASAVLFVICTLALQRLPDGVKIYERCRKARGTGKGVSGFATIQQDGEGPMKLLEERIRKDGLIKEGNVLKVDSFLNHQMDMELFNRMGEEFRRLFPSDKINKSLTIEASGIGIACIAAQHFGNAPVVFAKKSERINLDGDTYCTKVESFTHKRVYDVIVSKKYLGPDDHVLIIDDFLANGCAVLGLIDLVQSAGATIEGVGIAVEKGFQTGGKLLRDKGIHVESLAIVEAMDAKTGTIEFREQ
;
A
#
# COMPACT_ATOMS: atom_id res chain seq x y z
N MET A 1 18.19 45.48 10.93
CA MET A 1 17.22 45.64 9.82
C MET A 1 16.99 44.30 9.08
N PRO A 2 16.05 43.44 9.52
CA PRO A 2 15.85 42.11 8.92
C PRO A 2 15.03 42.10 7.63
N GLY A 3 14.28 43.18 7.35
CA GLY A 3 13.29 43.18 6.23
C GLY A 3 13.89 43.30 4.82
N GLN A 4 15.07 43.86 4.64
CA GLN A 4 15.68 44.06 3.32
C GLN A 4 16.36 42.80 2.75
N LYS A 5 16.92 41.94 3.62
CA LYS A 5 17.58 40.71 3.18
C LYS A 5 16.55 39.66 2.64
N LEU A 6 15.39 39.59 3.26
CA LEU A 6 14.30 38.71 2.81
C LEU A 6 13.73 39.14 1.43
N SER A 7 13.79 40.39 1.08
CA SER A 7 13.33 40.94 -0.20
C SER A 7 14.25 40.58 -1.37
N GLN A 8 15.56 40.55 -1.15
CA GLN A 8 16.54 40.18 -2.16
C GLN A 8 16.56 38.67 -2.46
N GLU A 9 16.50 37.86 -1.44
CA GLU A 9 16.40 36.40 -1.62
C GLU A 9 15.11 35.98 -2.32
N ARG A 10 13.99 36.66 -2.03
CA ARG A 10 12.72 36.47 -2.75
C ARG A 10 12.82 36.89 -4.21
N LYS A 11 13.51 37.99 -4.54
CA LYS A 11 13.71 38.41 -5.93
C LYS A 11 14.61 37.45 -6.71
N LEU A 12 15.66 36.94 -6.07
CA LEU A 12 16.58 35.97 -6.66
C LEU A 12 15.89 34.62 -6.90
N PHE A 13 15.02 34.20 -5.98
CA PHE A 13 14.20 32.98 -6.12
C PHE A 13 13.21 33.10 -7.26
N LEU A 14 12.52 34.24 -7.38
CA LEU A 14 11.59 34.50 -8.48
C LEU A 14 12.31 34.59 -9.82
N GLN A 15 13.50 35.18 -9.88
CA GLN A 15 14.30 35.21 -11.11
C GLN A 15 14.77 33.80 -11.54
N LYS A 16 15.12 32.93 -10.59
CA LYS A 16 15.43 31.52 -10.89
C LYS A 16 14.21 30.72 -11.36
N LEU A 17 13.02 31.02 -10.86
CA LEU A 17 11.77 30.41 -11.34
C LEU A 17 11.40 30.83 -12.76
N VAL A 18 11.73 32.05 -13.15
CA VAL A 18 11.42 32.61 -14.48
C VAL A 18 12.48 32.25 -15.52
N SER A 19 13.72 31.97 -15.12
CA SER A 19 14.83 31.59 -16.00
C SER A 19 14.88 30.10 -16.34
N LEU A 20 13.98 29.27 -15.77
CA LEU A 20 13.83 27.89 -16.15
C LEU A 20 12.95 27.81 -17.40
N ASP A 21 13.56 27.95 -18.57
CA ASP A 21 12.95 27.76 -19.89
C ASP A 21 12.50 26.32 -20.16
N GLU A 22 12.72 25.42 -19.21
CA GLU A 22 12.26 24.05 -19.23
C GLU A 22 11.07 23.89 -18.29
N ASN A 23 9.95 23.55 -18.90
CA ASN A 23 8.64 23.20 -18.35
C ASN A 23 8.60 23.05 -16.81
N PRO A 24 8.06 24.01 -16.05
CA PRO A 24 8.03 23.98 -14.56
C PRO A 24 7.39 22.73 -13.97
N ILE A 25 6.60 22.02 -14.76
CA ILE A 25 5.92 20.77 -14.39
C ILE A 25 6.92 19.61 -14.21
N TYR A 26 8.07 19.64 -14.87
CA TYR A 26 9.05 18.56 -14.79
C TYR A 26 9.85 18.57 -13.47
N VAL A 27 10.14 19.75 -12.94
CA VAL A 27 10.87 19.90 -11.66
C VAL A 27 9.98 19.60 -10.44
N MET A 28 8.65 19.76 -10.58
CA MET A 28 7.67 19.53 -9.50
C MET A 28 7.35 18.04 -9.23
N ARG A 29 7.81 17.13 -10.07
CA ARG A 29 7.45 15.69 -9.98
C ARG A 29 8.28 14.84 -9.00
N LYS A 30 9.31 15.39 -8.36
CA LYS A 30 10.27 14.57 -7.58
C LYS A 30 10.11 14.55 -6.06
N SER A 31 9.09 15.22 -5.46
CA SER A 31 8.98 15.19 -3.99
C SER A 31 7.58 15.61 -3.50
N ILE A 32 7.10 14.96 -2.43
CA ILE A 32 5.92 15.37 -1.64
C ILE A 32 6.08 16.81 -1.12
N ALA A 33 7.31 17.28 -0.93
CA ALA A 33 7.63 18.69 -0.70
C ALA A 33 7.10 19.62 -1.81
N SER A 34 6.89 19.11 -3.02
CA SER A 34 6.35 19.89 -4.16
C SER A 34 4.88 20.26 -4.01
N ALA A 35 4.03 19.42 -3.40
CA ALA A 35 2.62 19.78 -3.21
C ALA A 35 2.47 20.86 -2.14
N VAL A 36 3.22 20.76 -1.05
CA VAL A 36 3.26 21.80 0.00
C VAL A 36 3.89 23.08 -0.53
N LEU A 37 4.95 22.98 -1.32
CA LEU A 37 5.59 24.13 -1.96
C LEU A 37 4.65 24.77 -3.00
N PHE A 38 3.86 23.99 -3.73
CA PHE A 38 2.85 24.49 -4.66
C PHE A 38 1.74 25.27 -3.96
N VAL A 39 1.22 24.76 -2.85
CA VAL A 39 0.20 25.46 -2.04
C VAL A 39 0.79 26.74 -1.44
N ILE A 40 2.01 26.69 -0.89
CA ILE A 40 2.69 27.86 -0.33
C ILE A 40 3.01 28.89 -1.43
N CYS A 41 3.48 28.47 -2.61
CA CYS A 41 3.71 29.35 -3.74
C CYS A 41 2.41 29.95 -4.28
N THR A 42 1.31 29.19 -4.34
CA THR A 42 0.00 29.68 -4.77
C THR A 42 -0.53 30.73 -3.81
N LEU A 43 -0.44 30.50 -2.52
CA LEU A 43 -0.84 31.44 -1.47
C LEU A 43 0.07 32.68 -1.40
N ALA A 44 1.37 32.54 -1.68
CA ALA A 44 2.33 33.64 -1.72
C ALA A 44 2.15 34.51 -2.97
N LEU A 45 1.84 33.92 -4.13
CA LEU A 45 1.59 34.62 -5.39
C LEU A 45 0.29 35.41 -5.38
N GLN A 46 -0.73 34.97 -4.62
CA GLN A 46 -2.00 35.71 -4.45
C GLN A 46 -1.83 37.03 -3.69
N ARG A 47 -0.72 37.22 -2.96
CA ARG A 47 -0.45 38.42 -2.18
C ARG A 47 0.47 39.46 -2.88
N LEU A 48 0.84 39.22 -4.13
CA LEU A 48 1.71 40.11 -4.89
C LEU A 48 0.92 40.71 -6.06
N PRO A 49 1.06 42.02 -6.34
CA PRO A 49 0.35 42.70 -7.46
C PRO A 49 0.55 42.03 -8.81
N ASP A 50 1.74 41.50 -9.08
CA ASP A 50 2.06 40.78 -10.32
C ASP A 50 1.76 39.25 -10.26
N GLY A 51 1.51 38.70 -9.11
CA GLY A 51 1.17 37.29 -8.88
C GLY A 51 -0.20 36.93 -9.48
N VAL A 52 -1.13 37.89 -9.51
CA VAL A 52 -2.45 37.70 -10.10
C VAL A 52 -2.36 37.44 -11.61
N LYS A 53 -1.44 38.13 -12.32
CA LYS A 53 -1.24 37.93 -13.77
C LYS A 53 -0.66 36.56 -14.10
N ILE A 54 0.24 36.05 -13.24
CA ILE A 54 0.83 34.71 -13.40
C ILE A 54 -0.24 33.64 -13.11
N TYR A 55 -1.04 33.83 -12.07
CA TYR A 55 -2.17 32.93 -11.74
C TYR A 55 -3.20 32.87 -12.87
N GLU A 56 -3.60 34.02 -13.43
CA GLU A 56 -4.54 34.09 -14.56
C GLU A 56 -3.96 33.43 -15.82
N ARG A 57 -2.67 33.57 -16.10
CA ARG A 57 -2.00 32.92 -17.22
C ARG A 57 -1.98 31.40 -17.09
N CYS A 58 -1.72 30.89 -15.89
CA CYS A 58 -1.83 29.45 -15.58
C CYS A 58 -3.28 28.94 -15.65
N ARG A 59 -4.26 29.79 -15.26
CA ARG A 59 -5.68 29.46 -15.34
C ARG A 59 -6.20 29.47 -16.80
N LYS A 60 -5.75 30.40 -17.64
CA LYS A 60 -6.08 30.44 -19.08
C LYS A 60 -5.47 29.27 -19.84
N ALA A 61 -4.28 28.80 -19.46
CA ALA A 61 -3.68 27.60 -20.03
C ALA A 61 -4.48 26.31 -19.72
N ARG A 62 -5.24 26.29 -18.62
CA ARG A 62 -6.20 25.21 -18.30
C ARG A 62 -7.53 25.33 -19.02
N GLY A 63 -7.90 26.52 -19.48
CA GLY A 63 -9.22 26.83 -20.05
C GLY A 63 -9.36 26.64 -21.55
N THR A 64 -8.28 26.36 -22.29
CA THR A 64 -8.36 25.97 -23.69
C THR A 64 -8.61 24.46 -23.75
N GLY A 65 -9.88 24.11 -23.85
CA GLY A 65 -10.44 22.77 -23.81
C GLY A 65 -9.91 21.73 -24.81
N LYS A 66 -8.61 21.50 -24.78
CA LYS A 66 -8.00 20.21 -25.13
C LYS A 66 -7.76 19.54 -23.79
N GLY A 67 -8.60 18.56 -23.49
CA GLY A 67 -8.53 17.79 -22.28
C GLY A 67 -7.09 17.42 -21.94
N VAL A 68 -6.57 18.04 -20.90
CA VAL A 68 -5.46 17.45 -20.18
C VAL A 68 -6.07 16.35 -19.33
N SER A 69 -6.49 15.29 -19.99
CA SER A 69 -6.43 13.94 -19.43
C SER A 69 -4.94 13.61 -19.34
N GLY A 70 -4.25 14.36 -18.55
CA GLY A 70 -2.81 14.29 -18.42
C GLY A 70 -2.43 13.99 -16.99
N PHE A 71 -3.16 13.10 -16.31
CA PHE A 71 -2.47 11.97 -15.73
C PHE A 71 -1.92 11.22 -16.94
N ALA A 72 -0.73 11.58 -17.38
CA ALA A 72 0.06 10.67 -18.15
C ALA A 72 0.23 9.45 -17.24
N THR A 73 -0.65 8.49 -17.37
CA THR A 73 -0.32 7.11 -17.22
C THR A 73 0.97 6.98 -17.99
N ILE A 74 2.09 6.85 -17.32
CA ILE A 74 3.26 6.29 -17.93
C ILE A 74 2.74 4.92 -18.35
N GLN A 75 2.38 4.80 -19.63
CA GLN A 75 2.34 3.51 -20.28
C GLN A 75 3.81 3.06 -20.24
N GLN A 76 4.20 2.50 -19.13
CA GLN A 76 5.27 1.54 -19.08
C GLN A 76 4.67 0.29 -19.71
N ASP A 77 5.32 -0.09 -20.77
CA ASP A 77 5.13 -1.27 -21.58
C ASP A 77 4.31 -2.37 -20.89
N GLY A 78 3.08 -2.53 -21.32
CA GLY A 78 2.24 -3.71 -21.39
C GLY A 78 2.06 -4.67 -20.22
N GLU A 79 2.70 -4.48 -19.07
CA GLU A 79 2.68 -5.43 -17.96
C GLU A 79 1.98 -4.83 -16.74
N GLY A 80 0.86 -5.46 -16.33
CA GLY A 80 0.09 -5.05 -15.16
C GLY A 80 0.88 -5.20 -13.85
N PRO A 81 0.47 -4.51 -12.77
CA PRO A 81 1.16 -4.55 -11.47
C PRO A 81 1.39 -5.95 -10.89
N MET A 82 0.53 -6.92 -11.21
CA MET A 82 0.69 -8.32 -10.82
C MET A 82 1.92 -8.96 -11.48
N LYS A 83 2.13 -8.74 -12.77
CA LYS A 83 3.33 -9.23 -13.48
C LYS A 83 4.61 -8.63 -12.90
N LEU A 84 4.59 -7.36 -12.48
CA LEU A 84 5.74 -6.73 -11.85
C LEU A 84 6.18 -7.46 -10.57
N LEU A 85 5.24 -7.88 -9.72
CA LEU A 85 5.57 -8.64 -8.51
C LEU A 85 6.08 -10.05 -8.87
N GLU A 86 5.45 -10.72 -9.82
CA GLU A 86 5.90 -12.04 -10.29
C GLU A 86 7.32 -11.99 -10.86
N GLU A 87 7.64 -11.01 -11.69
CA GLU A 87 8.98 -10.80 -12.25
C GLU A 87 10.00 -10.50 -11.15
N ARG A 88 9.62 -9.67 -10.18
CA ARG A 88 10.47 -9.41 -9.03
C ARG A 88 10.77 -10.68 -8.23
N ILE A 89 9.77 -11.53 -8.04
CA ILE A 89 9.95 -12.83 -7.37
C ILE A 89 10.83 -13.75 -8.21
N ARG A 90 10.64 -13.82 -9.54
CA ARG A 90 11.51 -14.64 -10.42
C ARG A 90 12.96 -14.20 -10.39
N LYS A 91 13.19 -12.88 -10.33
CA LYS A 91 14.54 -12.29 -10.39
C LYS A 91 15.29 -12.40 -9.06
N ASP A 92 14.64 -12.04 -7.97
CA ASP A 92 15.29 -11.80 -6.68
C ASP A 92 14.81 -12.75 -5.57
N GLY A 93 13.79 -13.57 -5.85
CA GLY A 93 13.29 -14.58 -4.90
C GLY A 93 14.21 -15.80 -4.82
N LEU A 94 14.32 -16.38 -3.63
CA LEU A 94 15.09 -17.60 -3.40
C LEU A 94 14.18 -18.74 -2.97
N ILE A 95 14.17 -19.81 -3.76
CA ILE A 95 13.42 -21.03 -3.44
C ILE A 95 14.31 -21.94 -2.62
N LYS A 96 13.79 -22.42 -1.49
CA LYS A 96 14.48 -23.37 -0.61
C LYS A 96 13.65 -24.63 -0.41
N GLU A 97 14.32 -25.71 -0.01
CA GLU A 97 13.63 -26.95 0.37
C GLU A 97 12.55 -26.72 1.43
N GLY A 98 11.51 -27.56 1.43
CA GLY A 98 10.37 -27.41 2.31
C GLY A 98 9.34 -26.37 1.86
N ASN A 99 9.29 -26.08 0.57
CA ASN A 99 8.33 -25.12 -0.02
C ASN A 99 8.47 -23.70 0.55
N VAL A 100 9.71 -23.28 0.81
CA VAL A 100 10.02 -21.93 1.31
C VAL A 100 10.43 -21.03 0.16
N LEU A 101 9.67 -19.95 -0.02
CA LEU A 101 10.01 -18.83 -0.91
C LEU A 101 10.49 -17.67 -0.05
N LYS A 102 11.75 -17.26 -0.24
CA LYS A 102 12.33 -16.09 0.41
C LYS A 102 12.29 -14.89 -0.53
N VAL A 103 11.72 -13.81 -0.04
CA VAL A 103 11.57 -12.52 -0.72
C VAL A 103 12.14 -11.38 0.13
N ASP A 104 13.17 -11.72 0.91
CA ASP A 104 13.74 -10.89 1.97
C ASP A 104 14.25 -9.54 1.45
N SER A 105 14.76 -9.51 0.22
CA SER A 105 15.41 -8.34 -0.37
C SER A 105 14.46 -7.23 -0.84
N PHE A 106 13.12 -7.49 -0.87
CA PHE A 106 12.17 -6.51 -1.39
C PHE A 106 10.80 -6.50 -0.71
N LEU A 107 10.45 -7.53 0.10
CA LEU A 107 9.11 -7.63 0.67
C LEU A 107 9.11 -7.61 2.21
N ASN A 108 9.93 -8.39 2.91
CA ASN A 108 9.76 -8.62 4.35
C ASN A 108 10.99 -8.43 5.25
N HIS A 109 12.18 -8.14 4.70
CA HIS A 109 13.32 -7.59 5.44
C HIS A 109 13.70 -6.22 4.93
N GLN A 110 13.99 -6.11 3.64
CA GLN A 110 14.07 -4.85 2.95
C GLN A 110 12.77 -4.64 2.19
N MET A 111 12.20 -3.45 2.28
CA MET A 111 10.96 -3.09 1.63
C MET A 111 11.26 -2.23 0.40
N ASP A 112 10.83 -2.67 -0.77
CA ASP A 112 10.87 -1.89 -2.00
C ASP A 112 9.63 -1.01 -2.06
N MET A 113 9.80 0.28 -1.77
CA MET A 113 8.69 1.22 -1.62
C MET A 113 7.98 1.52 -2.94
N GLU A 114 8.70 1.45 -4.08
CA GLU A 114 8.09 1.62 -5.40
C GLU A 114 7.20 0.42 -5.72
N LEU A 115 7.70 -0.78 -5.49
CA LEU A 115 6.91 -2.02 -5.62
C LEU A 115 5.68 -1.98 -4.71
N PHE A 116 5.84 -1.58 -3.44
CA PHE A 116 4.71 -1.50 -2.49
C PHE A 116 3.65 -0.50 -2.94
N ASN A 117 4.06 0.63 -3.51
CA ASN A 117 3.11 1.61 -4.04
C ASN A 117 2.30 1.03 -5.21
N ARG A 118 2.97 0.31 -6.13
CA ARG A 118 2.28 -0.37 -7.25
C ARG A 118 1.34 -1.47 -6.75
N MET A 119 1.74 -2.22 -5.72
CA MET A 119 0.87 -3.19 -5.05
C MET A 119 -0.35 -2.52 -4.43
N GLY A 120 -0.18 -1.36 -3.78
CA GLY A 120 -1.28 -0.58 -3.21
C GLY A 120 -2.27 -0.07 -4.25
N GLU A 121 -1.78 0.43 -5.39
CA GLU A 121 -2.60 0.81 -6.55
C GLU A 121 -3.44 -0.37 -7.04
N GLU A 122 -2.83 -1.56 -7.13
CA GLU A 122 -3.52 -2.76 -7.60
C GLU A 122 -4.54 -3.27 -6.60
N PHE A 123 -4.24 -3.28 -5.29
CA PHE A 123 -5.25 -3.58 -4.27
C PHE A 123 -6.44 -2.63 -4.36
N ARG A 124 -6.22 -1.32 -4.60
CA ARG A 124 -7.32 -0.38 -4.79
C ARG A 124 -8.17 -0.71 -6.02
N ARG A 125 -7.57 -1.20 -7.10
CA ARG A 125 -8.29 -1.64 -8.29
C ARG A 125 -9.12 -2.90 -8.04
N LEU A 126 -8.55 -3.86 -7.29
CA LEU A 126 -9.20 -5.15 -6.96
C LEU A 126 -10.31 -5.01 -5.90
N PHE A 127 -10.17 -4.03 -5.01
CA PHE A 127 -11.15 -3.70 -3.97
C PHE A 127 -11.73 -2.29 -4.18
N PRO A 128 -12.63 -2.10 -5.16
CA PRO A 128 -13.12 -0.76 -5.52
C PRO A 128 -14.12 -0.16 -4.52
N SER A 129 -14.40 -0.82 -3.40
CA SER A 129 -15.35 -0.35 -2.39
C SER A 129 -14.86 0.93 -1.70
N ASP A 130 -15.67 1.99 -1.76
CA ASP A 130 -15.43 3.24 -1.02
C ASP A 130 -15.82 3.13 0.46
N LYS A 131 -16.37 2.01 0.88
CA LYS A 131 -16.72 1.74 2.28
C LYS A 131 -15.51 1.38 3.13
N ILE A 132 -14.43 0.87 2.52
CA ILE A 132 -13.23 0.47 3.25
C ILE A 132 -12.68 1.68 4.01
N ASN A 133 -12.79 1.62 5.33
CA ASN A 133 -12.37 2.69 6.23
C ASN A 133 -11.28 2.26 7.21
N LYS A 134 -10.84 0.99 7.12
CA LYS A 134 -9.78 0.44 7.97
C LYS A 134 -9.03 -0.70 7.28
N SER A 135 -7.72 -0.76 7.46
CA SER A 135 -6.91 -1.92 7.09
C SER A 135 -6.48 -2.68 8.33
N LEU A 136 -6.51 -4.01 8.25
CA LEU A 136 -6.05 -4.90 9.32
C LEU A 136 -4.98 -5.84 8.76
N THR A 137 -3.90 -6.05 9.51
CA THR A 137 -2.83 -6.99 9.19
C THR A 137 -2.33 -7.69 10.46
N ILE A 138 -1.32 -8.53 10.32
CA ILE A 138 -0.63 -9.15 11.46
C ILE A 138 0.87 -8.82 11.43
N GLU A 139 1.48 -8.62 12.59
CA GLU A 139 2.93 -8.42 12.68
C GLU A 139 3.72 -9.64 12.16
N ALA A 140 4.86 -9.40 11.45
CA ALA A 140 5.44 -8.09 11.18
C ALA A 140 5.34 -7.69 9.70
N SER A 141 5.49 -8.62 8.75
CA SER A 141 5.76 -8.36 7.32
C SER A 141 4.61 -7.66 6.60
N GLY A 142 3.36 -7.98 6.97
CA GLY A 142 2.17 -7.36 6.38
C GLY A 142 2.03 -5.86 6.68
N ILE A 143 2.68 -5.35 7.75
CA ILE A 143 2.51 -3.96 8.21
C ILE A 143 2.94 -2.96 7.12
N GLY A 144 4.11 -3.17 6.52
CA GLY A 144 4.62 -2.26 5.49
C GLY A 144 3.70 -2.19 4.27
N ILE A 145 3.22 -3.33 3.80
CA ILE A 145 2.29 -3.44 2.67
C ILE A 145 0.98 -2.76 3.00
N ALA A 146 0.40 -3.05 4.17
CA ALA A 146 -0.87 -2.47 4.61
C ALA A 146 -0.78 -0.94 4.74
N CYS A 147 0.33 -0.40 5.28
CA CYS A 147 0.53 1.05 5.41
C CYS A 147 0.57 1.77 4.07
N ILE A 148 1.24 1.19 3.07
CA ILE A 148 1.31 1.80 1.74
C ILE A 148 -0.02 1.62 1.01
N ALA A 149 -0.62 0.43 1.06
CA ALA A 149 -1.93 0.19 0.46
C ALA A 149 -3.01 1.13 1.02
N ALA A 150 -3.02 1.39 2.33
CA ALA A 150 -3.99 2.27 2.98
C ALA A 150 -4.01 3.70 2.43
N GLN A 151 -2.90 4.19 1.85
CA GLN A 151 -2.85 5.49 1.19
C GLN A 151 -3.79 5.53 -0.02
N HIS A 152 -3.99 4.42 -0.72
CA HIS A 152 -4.89 4.28 -1.86
C HIS A 152 -6.37 4.11 -1.45
N PHE A 153 -6.64 3.87 -0.16
CA PHE A 153 -7.97 3.79 0.45
C PHE A 153 -8.27 5.02 1.32
N GLY A 154 -7.91 6.22 0.82
CA GLY A 154 -8.20 7.49 1.50
C GLY A 154 -7.40 7.71 2.79
N ASN A 155 -6.23 7.11 2.93
CA ASN A 155 -5.41 7.07 4.15
C ASN A 155 -6.15 6.40 5.32
N ALA A 156 -6.83 5.30 5.06
CA ALA A 156 -7.51 4.52 6.08
C ALA A 156 -6.54 4.14 7.22
N PRO A 157 -6.95 4.22 8.49
CA PRO A 157 -6.11 3.76 9.59
C PRO A 157 -5.72 2.30 9.43
N VAL A 158 -4.46 1.99 9.74
CA VAL A 158 -3.94 0.61 9.74
C VAL A 158 -3.83 0.11 11.17
N VAL A 159 -4.51 -0.98 11.45
CA VAL A 159 -4.41 -1.72 12.71
C VAL A 159 -3.63 -2.99 12.45
N PHE A 160 -2.70 -3.35 13.33
CA PHE A 160 -2.02 -4.63 13.23
C PHE A 160 -2.23 -5.45 14.49
N ALA A 161 -2.56 -6.71 14.26
CA ALA A 161 -2.70 -7.71 15.31
C ALA A 161 -1.30 -8.13 15.81
N LYS A 162 -1.17 -8.26 17.11
CA LYS A 162 0.08 -8.65 17.78
C LYS A 162 0.05 -10.11 18.19
N LYS A 163 1.17 -10.79 18.01
CA LYS A 163 1.39 -12.13 18.57
C LYS A 163 1.75 -11.97 20.04
N SER A 164 1.00 -12.61 20.92
CA SER A 164 1.20 -12.55 22.36
C SER A 164 1.44 -13.95 22.92
N GLU A 165 2.40 -14.08 23.81
CA GLU A 165 2.61 -15.30 24.61
C GLU A 165 1.83 -15.24 25.92
N ARG A 166 1.20 -14.10 26.24
CA ARG A 166 0.47 -13.89 27.48
C ARG A 166 -1.00 -13.62 27.19
N ILE A 167 -1.88 -14.35 27.85
CA ILE A 167 -3.32 -14.07 27.87
C ILE A 167 -3.50 -12.69 28.51
N ASN A 168 -4.03 -11.74 27.74
CA ASN A 168 -4.34 -10.43 28.27
C ASN A 168 -5.65 -10.53 29.07
N LEU A 169 -5.56 -10.54 30.40
CA LEU A 169 -6.67 -10.73 31.32
C LEU A 169 -7.54 -9.48 31.48
N ASP A 170 -7.12 -8.33 30.93
CA ASP A 170 -7.77 -7.04 31.19
C ASP A 170 -9.05 -6.79 30.37
N GLY A 171 -9.47 -7.75 29.52
CA GLY A 171 -10.72 -7.66 28.75
C GLY A 171 -10.77 -6.61 27.63
N ASP A 172 -9.75 -5.78 27.47
CA ASP A 172 -9.68 -4.66 26.53
C ASP A 172 -9.19 -5.05 25.14
N THR A 173 -9.04 -6.36 24.87
CA THR A 173 -8.58 -6.89 23.58
C THR A 173 -9.52 -7.94 23.03
N TYR A 174 -9.63 -8.01 21.70
CA TYR A 174 -10.05 -9.22 21.01
C TYR A 174 -8.88 -10.16 20.93
N CYS A 175 -9.11 -11.45 21.09
CA CYS A 175 -8.08 -12.50 21.07
C CYS A 175 -8.56 -13.72 20.30
N THR A 176 -7.70 -14.25 19.46
CA THR A 176 -7.90 -15.54 18.80
C THR A 176 -6.61 -16.35 18.83
N LYS A 177 -6.73 -17.68 18.63
CA LYS A 177 -5.58 -18.57 18.56
C LYS A 177 -5.23 -18.88 17.11
N VAL A 178 -3.98 -18.68 16.75
CA VAL A 178 -3.46 -18.99 15.42
C VAL A 178 -2.36 -20.01 15.52
N GLU A 179 -2.49 -21.09 14.76
CA GLU A 179 -1.44 -22.10 14.64
C GLU A 179 -0.43 -21.69 13.57
N SER A 180 0.85 -21.56 13.96
CA SER A 180 1.92 -21.37 13.00
C SER A 180 2.33 -22.70 12.38
N PHE A 181 2.12 -22.82 11.08
CA PHE A 181 2.56 -23.99 10.34
C PHE A 181 4.09 -24.16 10.34
N THR A 182 4.82 -23.05 10.28
CA THR A 182 6.30 -23.06 10.22
C THR A 182 6.93 -23.49 11.54
N HIS A 183 6.32 -23.12 12.67
CA HIS A 183 6.90 -23.38 14.00
C HIS A 183 6.13 -24.41 14.82
N LYS A 184 5.02 -24.95 14.31
CA LYS A 184 4.13 -25.88 15.04
C LYS A 184 3.75 -25.37 16.44
N ARG A 185 3.58 -24.07 16.58
CA ARG A 185 3.21 -23.38 17.83
C ARG A 185 1.90 -22.65 17.64
N VAL A 186 1.10 -22.65 18.69
CA VAL A 186 -0.12 -21.85 18.77
C VAL A 186 0.23 -20.52 19.43
N TYR A 187 -0.16 -19.41 18.81
CA TYR A 187 -0.02 -18.06 19.37
C TYR A 187 -1.38 -17.48 19.64
N ASP A 188 -1.47 -16.72 20.71
CA ASP A 188 -2.57 -15.78 20.87
C ASP A 188 -2.30 -14.56 19.99
N VAL A 189 -3.28 -14.21 19.15
CA VAL A 189 -3.25 -13.02 18.31
C VAL A 189 -4.28 -12.04 18.84
N ILE A 190 -3.84 -10.82 19.15
CA ILE A 190 -4.64 -9.84 19.86
C ILE A 190 -4.73 -8.51 19.11
N VAL A 191 -5.91 -7.85 19.24
CA VAL A 191 -6.15 -6.47 18.81
C VAL A 191 -6.89 -5.73 19.92
N SER A 192 -6.49 -4.50 20.22
CA SER A 192 -7.23 -3.67 21.20
C SER A 192 -8.60 -3.29 20.68
N LYS A 193 -9.64 -3.44 21.53
CA LYS A 193 -11.02 -3.02 21.27
C LYS A 193 -11.16 -1.54 20.97
N LYS A 194 -10.18 -0.71 21.37
CA LYS A 194 -10.15 0.72 21.07
C LYS A 194 -9.98 1.05 19.59
N TYR A 195 -9.44 0.12 18.81
CA TYR A 195 -9.03 0.35 17.42
C TYR A 195 -9.79 -0.49 16.40
N LEU A 196 -10.69 -1.37 16.86
CA LEU A 196 -11.51 -2.20 15.99
C LEU A 196 -12.92 -2.32 16.60
N GLY A 197 -13.95 -1.96 15.83
CA GLY A 197 -15.32 -1.93 16.27
C GLY A 197 -16.34 -2.13 15.16
N PRO A 198 -17.65 -2.09 15.49
CA PRO A 198 -18.73 -2.49 14.58
C PRO A 198 -18.92 -1.58 13.37
N ASP A 199 -18.46 -0.33 13.44
CA ASP A 199 -18.57 0.63 12.34
C ASP A 199 -17.42 0.50 11.33
N ASP A 200 -16.47 -0.43 11.57
CA ASP A 200 -15.33 -0.63 10.69
C ASP A 200 -15.67 -1.54 9.52
N HIS A 201 -15.30 -1.08 8.34
CA HIS A 201 -15.28 -1.81 7.09
C HIS A 201 -13.83 -2.16 6.74
N VAL A 202 -13.46 -3.40 6.99
CA VAL A 202 -12.06 -3.83 7.10
C VAL A 202 -11.59 -4.49 5.82
N LEU A 203 -10.47 -4.01 5.27
CA LEU A 203 -9.65 -4.74 4.31
C LEU A 203 -8.49 -5.40 5.05
N ILE A 204 -8.44 -6.72 5.05
CA ILE A 204 -7.30 -7.48 5.58
C ILE A 204 -6.21 -7.51 4.52
N ILE A 205 -4.97 -7.18 4.90
CA ILE A 205 -3.80 -7.22 4.01
C ILE A 205 -2.69 -8.04 4.67
N ASP A 206 -2.10 -8.99 3.92
CA ASP A 206 -0.97 -9.77 4.41
C ASP A 206 0.07 -10.05 3.31
N ASP A 207 1.30 -10.42 3.70
CA ASP A 207 2.39 -10.71 2.78
C ASP A 207 2.25 -12.09 2.13
N PHE A 208 1.97 -13.14 2.90
CA PHE A 208 1.83 -14.51 2.41
C PHE A 208 0.54 -15.19 2.82
N LEU A 209 -0.09 -15.86 1.87
CA LEU A 209 -1.16 -16.82 2.14
C LEU A 209 -0.70 -18.24 1.86
N ALA A 210 -0.55 -19.02 2.92
CA ALA A 210 -0.15 -20.44 2.87
C ALA A 210 -1.35 -21.35 3.20
N ASN A 211 -1.47 -21.82 4.44
CA ASN A 211 -2.59 -22.63 4.91
C ASN A 211 -3.82 -21.82 5.36
N GLY A 212 -3.69 -20.49 5.45
CA GLY A 212 -4.76 -19.57 5.81
C GLY A 212 -4.97 -19.32 7.29
N CYS A 213 -4.19 -19.96 8.19
CA CYS A 213 -4.41 -19.83 9.63
C CYS A 213 -4.32 -18.38 10.14
N ALA A 214 -3.34 -17.60 9.67
CA ALA A 214 -3.19 -16.20 10.06
C ALA A 214 -4.40 -15.36 9.64
N VAL A 215 -4.81 -15.49 8.38
CA VAL A 215 -5.95 -14.76 7.82
C VAL A 215 -7.25 -15.15 8.50
N LEU A 216 -7.47 -16.44 8.78
CA LEU A 216 -8.64 -16.91 9.55
C LEU A 216 -8.65 -16.29 10.95
N GLY A 217 -7.51 -16.21 11.62
CA GLY A 217 -7.42 -15.54 12.91
C GLY A 217 -7.76 -14.05 12.82
N LEU A 218 -7.31 -13.35 11.77
CA LEU A 218 -7.69 -11.95 11.55
C LEU A 218 -9.19 -11.81 11.28
N ILE A 219 -9.80 -12.72 10.51
CA ILE A 219 -11.25 -12.78 10.29
C ILE A 219 -12.00 -12.96 11.60
N ASP A 220 -11.57 -13.88 12.48
CA ASP A 220 -12.17 -14.09 13.79
C ASP A 220 -12.13 -12.82 14.66
N LEU A 221 -11.03 -12.06 14.61
CA LEU A 221 -10.92 -10.78 15.31
C LEU A 221 -11.90 -9.73 14.79
N VAL A 222 -12.04 -9.61 13.46
CA VAL A 222 -13.00 -8.70 12.82
C VAL A 222 -14.44 -9.06 13.20
N GLN A 223 -14.77 -10.36 13.15
CA GLN A 223 -16.10 -10.85 13.54
C GLN A 223 -16.38 -10.63 15.03
N SER A 224 -15.38 -10.86 15.88
CA SER A 224 -15.50 -10.59 17.33
C SER A 224 -15.72 -9.12 17.66
N ALA A 225 -15.23 -8.22 16.80
CA ALA A 225 -15.46 -6.78 16.90
C ALA A 225 -16.83 -6.34 16.36
N GLY A 226 -17.57 -7.24 15.69
CA GLY A 226 -18.80 -6.90 14.98
C GLY A 226 -18.56 -6.08 13.70
N ALA A 227 -17.31 -5.99 13.26
CA ALA A 227 -16.91 -5.24 12.07
C ALA A 227 -17.23 -6.01 10.78
N THR A 228 -17.28 -5.29 9.66
CA THR A 228 -17.53 -5.86 8.33
C THR A 228 -16.21 -6.18 7.62
N ILE A 229 -16.09 -7.38 7.03
CA ILE A 229 -14.97 -7.74 6.18
C ILE A 229 -15.31 -7.38 4.74
N GLU A 230 -14.58 -6.44 4.16
CA GLU A 230 -14.73 -6.03 2.75
C GLU A 230 -13.92 -6.93 1.80
N GLY A 231 -12.83 -7.51 2.31
CA GLY A 231 -12.01 -8.47 1.57
C GLY A 231 -10.67 -8.77 2.22
N VAL A 232 -9.90 -9.61 1.53
CA VAL A 232 -8.54 -10.03 1.91
C VAL A 232 -7.61 -9.85 0.73
N GLY A 233 -6.64 -8.95 0.86
CA GLY A 233 -5.59 -8.68 -0.12
C GLY A 233 -4.29 -9.35 0.29
N ILE A 234 -3.72 -10.16 -0.58
CA ILE A 234 -2.51 -10.95 -0.34
C ILE A 234 -1.44 -10.57 -1.36
N ALA A 235 -0.20 -10.33 -0.91
CA ALA A 235 0.88 -10.12 -1.85
C ALA A 235 1.23 -11.42 -2.59
N VAL A 236 1.52 -12.50 -1.86
CA VAL A 236 1.93 -13.78 -2.44
C VAL A 236 1.11 -14.93 -1.89
N GLU A 237 0.31 -15.56 -2.72
CA GLU A 237 -0.42 -16.79 -2.38
C GLU A 237 0.37 -18.03 -2.81
N LYS A 238 0.49 -19.02 -1.95
CA LYS A 238 0.98 -20.35 -2.31
C LYS A 238 -0.19 -21.19 -2.80
N GLY A 239 -0.49 -21.11 -4.10
CA GLY A 239 -1.66 -21.74 -4.74
C GLY A 239 -1.71 -23.26 -4.59
N PHE A 240 -0.55 -23.90 -4.38
CA PHE A 240 -0.43 -25.32 -4.08
C PHE A 240 -0.79 -25.68 -2.61
N GLN A 241 -1.08 -24.69 -1.76
CA GLN A 241 -1.56 -24.88 -0.39
C GLN A 241 -3.05 -24.56 -0.27
N THR A 242 -3.63 -24.91 0.86
CA THR A 242 -5.10 -24.95 1.02
C THR A 242 -5.73 -23.61 1.35
N GLY A 243 -4.96 -22.62 1.81
CA GLY A 243 -5.49 -21.39 2.41
C GLY A 243 -6.38 -20.57 1.47
N GLY A 244 -5.93 -20.33 0.25
CA GLY A 244 -6.70 -19.55 -0.71
C GLY A 244 -8.03 -20.22 -1.07
N LYS A 245 -8.01 -21.53 -1.34
CA LYS A 245 -9.23 -22.30 -1.58
C LYS A 245 -10.18 -22.25 -0.38
N LEU A 246 -9.66 -22.49 0.82
CA LEU A 246 -10.45 -22.52 2.05
C LEU A 246 -11.19 -21.20 2.30
N LEU A 247 -10.52 -20.06 2.09
CA LEU A 247 -11.12 -18.74 2.28
C LEU A 247 -12.20 -18.45 1.22
N ARG A 248 -11.92 -18.75 -0.04
CA ARG A 248 -12.88 -18.56 -1.14
C ARG A 248 -14.10 -19.46 -0.99
N ASP A 249 -13.92 -20.73 -0.57
CA ASP A 249 -15.03 -21.67 -0.28
C ASP A 249 -15.93 -21.17 0.87
N LYS A 250 -15.40 -20.35 1.78
CA LYS A 250 -16.17 -19.67 2.84
C LYS A 250 -16.88 -18.40 2.36
N GLY A 251 -16.77 -18.05 1.08
CA GLY A 251 -17.38 -16.86 0.50
C GLY A 251 -16.60 -15.57 0.82
N ILE A 252 -15.36 -15.66 1.27
CA ILE A 252 -14.51 -14.48 1.49
C ILE A 252 -13.96 -14.01 0.14
N HIS A 253 -14.08 -12.71 -0.14
CA HIS A 253 -13.44 -12.08 -1.30
C HIS A 253 -11.93 -12.02 -1.06
N VAL A 254 -11.17 -12.85 -1.77
CA VAL A 254 -9.70 -12.95 -1.66
C VAL A 254 -9.07 -12.65 -2.99
N GLU A 255 -8.22 -11.62 -3.00
CA GLU A 255 -7.40 -11.24 -4.15
C GLU A 255 -5.91 -11.35 -3.80
N SER A 256 -5.16 -12.01 -4.67
CA SER A 256 -3.73 -12.24 -4.48
C SER A 256 -2.96 -11.67 -5.66
N LEU A 257 -1.93 -10.85 -5.40
CA LEU A 257 -1.18 -10.18 -6.47
C LEU A 257 -0.26 -11.14 -7.25
N ALA A 258 0.22 -12.19 -6.58
CA ALA A 258 0.95 -13.28 -7.23
C ALA A 258 0.50 -14.61 -6.62
N ILE A 259 0.11 -15.57 -7.45
CA ILE A 259 -0.25 -16.92 -7.02
C ILE A 259 0.80 -17.89 -7.53
N VAL A 260 1.63 -18.40 -6.62
CA VAL A 260 2.64 -19.43 -6.92
C VAL A 260 1.94 -20.79 -7.05
N GLU A 261 1.87 -21.32 -8.24
CA GLU A 261 1.25 -22.62 -8.53
C GLU A 261 2.20 -23.79 -8.25
N ALA A 262 3.48 -23.60 -8.61
CA ALA A 262 4.53 -24.59 -8.35
C ALA A 262 5.88 -23.88 -8.13
N MET A 263 6.76 -24.52 -7.37
CA MET A 263 8.15 -24.10 -7.24
C MET A 263 9.04 -25.30 -6.89
N ASP A 264 10.26 -25.30 -7.44
CA ASP A 264 11.25 -26.35 -7.24
C ASP A 264 12.59 -25.74 -6.79
N ALA A 265 13.03 -26.14 -5.59
CA ALA A 265 14.29 -25.68 -5.00
C ALA A 265 15.53 -26.23 -5.72
N LYS A 266 15.44 -27.35 -6.44
CA LYS A 266 16.58 -27.96 -7.13
C LYS A 266 16.88 -27.27 -8.46
N THR A 267 15.82 -26.91 -9.18
CA THR A 267 15.94 -26.23 -10.48
C THR A 267 15.88 -24.71 -10.37
N GLY A 268 15.39 -24.18 -9.23
CA GLY A 268 15.14 -22.76 -9.05
C GLY A 268 13.93 -22.24 -9.84
N THR A 269 13.09 -23.13 -10.36
CA THR A 269 11.91 -22.74 -11.17
C THR A 269 10.73 -22.37 -10.31
N ILE A 270 9.96 -21.38 -10.76
CA ILE A 270 8.71 -20.96 -10.16
C ILE A 270 7.66 -20.70 -11.24
N GLU A 271 6.48 -21.24 -11.01
CA GLU A 271 5.33 -21.10 -11.91
C GLU A 271 4.24 -20.31 -11.20
N PHE A 272 3.67 -19.33 -11.88
CA PHE A 272 2.56 -18.54 -11.38
C PHE A 272 1.28 -18.91 -12.13
N ARG A 273 0.16 -18.84 -11.40
CA ARG A 273 -1.18 -18.96 -11.98
C ARG A 273 -1.49 -17.71 -12.79
N GLU A 274 -2.00 -17.88 -14.01
CA GLU A 274 -2.58 -16.77 -14.77
C GLU A 274 -3.82 -16.22 -14.06
N GLN A 275 -3.94 -14.89 -14.02
CA GLN A 275 -5.02 -14.16 -13.35
C GLN A 275 -5.67 -13.13 -14.27
#